data_ee7f6fdae8e86d486d7e94f2cb2b928a
#
_entry.id   ee7f6fdae8e86d486d7e94f2cb2b928a
#
_cell.length_a   1.000
_cell.length_b   1.000
_cell.length_c   1.000
_cell.angle_alpha   90.00
_cell.angle_beta   90.00
_cell.angle_gamma   90.00
#
_symmetry.space_group_name_H-M   'P 1'
#
loop_
_entity.id
_entity.type
_entity.pdbx_description
1 polymer ?
#
loop_
_entity_poly.entity_id
_entity_poly.type
_entity_poly.pdbx_seq_one_letter_code
_entity_poly.pdbx_strand_id
1 'polypeptide(L)'
;KWMNLNGVWDFEFDPDKVGEDEAWYENRDYALKINVPFPWESPASGIEDGSYLGTAWYERTLNLDDSWFAEGEQVFLKFGAVDWFCTLYVNGEKVGDHEGGYTPFEFNITDYVQAGDNKITLEVNDEASYGKDEYPALVGKQGHNAPCGYTHTSGIWQTVYLEGRSSTYMDYAHANPDIDNSTVQFDLKVQSDADKAVTV
;
A
#
# COMPACT_ATOMS: atom_id res chain seq x y z
N LYS A 1 6.94 -0.39 16.90
CA LYS A 1 7.90 0.38 16.05
C LYS A 1 7.19 0.99 14.87
N TRP A 2 7.82 1.99 14.24
CA TRP A 2 7.24 2.67 13.09
C TRP A 2 8.36 3.29 12.24
N MET A 3 8.24 3.16 10.90
CA MET A 3 9.17 3.75 9.94
C MET A 3 8.40 4.31 8.75
N ASN A 4 8.56 5.61 8.48
CA ASN A 4 7.95 6.25 7.32
C ASN A 4 8.69 5.87 6.03
N LEU A 5 7.95 5.47 5.00
CA LEU A 5 8.49 5.15 3.68
C LEU A 5 8.09 6.16 2.60
N ASN A 6 7.53 7.32 2.98
CA ASN A 6 7.32 8.40 2.03
C ASN A 6 8.66 8.94 1.52
N GLY A 7 8.64 9.60 0.37
CA GLY A 7 9.79 10.18 -0.28
C GLY A 7 10.07 9.55 -1.63
N VAL A 8 11.30 9.55 -2.08
CA VAL A 8 11.66 9.11 -3.43
C VAL A 8 11.71 7.60 -3.53
N TRP A 9 11.00 7.05 -4.52
CA TRP A 9 11.03 5.66 -4.94
C TRP A 9 11.53 5.57 -6.38
N ASP A 10 12.11 4.46 -6.75
CA ASP A 10 12.34 4.08 -8.14
C ASP A 10 11.00 3.83 -8.82
N PHE A 11 10.88 4.17 -10.11
CA PHE A 11 9.59 4.15 -10.80
C PHE A 11 9.76 3.92 -12.29
N GLU A 12 8.81 3.18 -12.89
CA GLU A 12 8.71 3.03 -14.33
C GLU A 12 7.27 2.71 -14.74
N PHE A 13 6.81 3.29 -15.85
CA PHE A 13 5.58 2.86 -16.50
C PHE A 13 5.81 1.57 -17.29
N ASP A 14 4.81 0.71 -17.32
CA ASP A 14 4.82 -0.56 -18.05
C ASP A 14 3.64 -0.61 -19.04
N PRO A 15 3.70 0.15 -20.14
CA PRO A 15 2.61 0.22 -21.11
C PRO A 15 2.36 -1.09 -21.85
N ASP A 16 3.37 -1.94 -21.94
CA ASP A 16 3.30 -3.22 -22.64
C ASP A 16 2.96 -4.38 -21.70
N LYS A 17 2.87 -4.12 -20.38
CA LYS A 17 2.59 -5.10 -19.31
C LYS A 17 3.54 -6.31 -19.32
N VAL A 18 4.81 -6.03 -19.48
CA VAL A 18 5.86 -7.06 -19.54
C VAL A 18 6.55 -7.28 -18.19
N GLY A 19 6.34 -6.39 -17.22
CA GLY A 19 7.10 -6.37 -15.99
C GLY A 19 6.98 -7.64 -15.16
N GLU A 20 5.81 -8.28 -15.12
CA GLU A 20 5.62 -9.55 -14.43
C GLU A 20 6.37 -10.69 -15.17
N ASP A 21 6.23 -10.79 -16.49
CA ASP A 21 6.87 -11.80 -17.32
C ASP A 21 8.40 -11.65 -17.35
N GLU A 22 8.91 -10.42 -17.30
CA GLU A 22 10.34 -10.08 -17.24
C GLU A 22 10.89 -10.03 -15.80
N ALA A 23 10.07 -10.34 -14.81
CA ALA A 23 10.43 -10.36 -13.39
C ALA A 23 11.07 -9.05 -12.90
N TRP A 24 10.45 -7.90 -13.22
CA TRP A 24 10.95 -6.60 -12.80
C TRP A 24 11.06 -6.47 -11.26
N TYR A 25 10.29 -7.25 -10.54
CA TYR A 25 10.33 -7.33 -9.08
C TYR A 25 11.60 -7.99 -8.51
N GLU A 26 12.36 -8.73 -9.34
CA GLU A 26 13.61 -9.34 -8.91
C GLU A 26 14.81 -8.40 -9.12
N ASN A 27 14.96 -7.88 -10.36
CA ASN A 27 16.14 -7.07 -10.71
C ASN A 27 15.87 -6.17 -11.91
N ARG A 28 15.50 -4.92 -11.66
CA ARG A 28 15.25 -3.90 -12.66
C ARG A 28 15.95 -2.61 -12.33
N ASP A 29 16.63 -2.00 -13.32
CA ASP A 29 17.08 -0.61 -13.23
C ASP A 29 15.95 0.29 -13.71
N TYR A 30 15.17 0.82 -12.78
CA TYR A 30 14.02 1.68 -13.07
C TYR A 30 14.47 3.04 -13.63
N ALA A 31 13.85 3.46 -14.72
CA ALA A 31 14.28 4.64 -15.48
C ALA A 31 13.95 5.96 -14.79
N LEU A 32 12.95 6.00 -13.91
CA LEU A 32 12.41 7.21 -13.32
C LEU A 32 12.47 7.18 -11.79
N LYS A 33 12.15 8.30 -11.19
CA LYS A 33 11.94 8.46 -9.75
C LYS A 33 10.59 9.13 -9.51
N ILE A 34 9.85 8.64 -8.53
CA ILE A 34 8.59 9.23 -8.11
C ILE A 34 8.63 9.61 -6.64
N ASN A 35 8.00 10.70 -6.27
CA ASN A 35 7.88 11.11 -4.89
C ASN A 35 6.56 10.62 -4.28
N VAL A 36 6.63 9.62 -3.42
CA VAL A 36 5.50 9.06 -2.67
C VAL A 36 5.22 9.94 -1.44
N PRO A 37 3.97 10.28 -1.10
CA PRO A 37 2.72 9.70 -1.57
C PRO A 37 1.94 10.61 -2.57
N PHE A 38 2.52 10.89 -3.68
CA PHE A 38 1.84 11.70 -4.70
C PHE A 38 1.51 10.85 -5.92
N PRO A 39 0.26 10.93 -6.44
CA PRO A 39 -0.13 10.21 -7.64
C PRO A 39 0.68 10.72 -8.84
N TRP A 40 0.92 9.86 -9.83
CA TRP A 40 1.82 10.21 -10.95
C TRP A 40 1.32 11.36 -11.83
N GLU A 41 0.04 11.74 -11.74
CA GLU A 41 -0.51 12.93 -12.40
C GLU A 41 -0.10 14.24 -11.70
N SER A 42 0.22 14.16 -10.41
CA SER A 42 0.54 15.35 -9.62
C SER A 42 1.93 15.89 -9.94
N PRO A 43 2.10 17.23 -10.10
CA PRO A 43 3.42 17.84 -10.17
C PRO A 43 4.32 17.51 -8.98
N ALA A 44 3.73 17.28 -7.79
CA ALA A 44 4.46 16.95 -6.58
C ALA A 44 5.09 15.53 -6.61
N SER A 45 4.60 14.65 -7.47
CA SER A 45 5.20 13.34 -7.70
C SER A 45 6.56 13.42 -8.43
N GLY A 46 6.75 14.48 -9.23
CA GLY A 46 7.87 14.62 -10.14
C GLY A 46 7.71 13.92 -11.49
N ILE A 47 6.60 13.20 -11.70
CA ILE A 47 6.25 12.55 -12.97
C ILE A 47 5.37 13.45 -13.82
N GLU A 48 4.28 13.99 -13.24
CA GLU A 48 3.37 14.96 -13.87
C GLU A 48 2.73 14.44 -15.19
N ASP A 49 2.40 13.14 -15.25
CA ASP A 49 1.72 12.56 -16.41
C ASP A 49 0.25 12.27 -16.11
N GLY A 50 -0.62 13.21 -16.44
CA GLY A 50 -2.08 13.08 -16.33
C GLY A 50 -2.73 12.34 -17.51
N SER A 51 -1.95 11.83 -18.45
CA SER A 51 -2.45 11.14 -19.65
C SER A 51 -2.28 9.63 -19.59
N TYR A 52 -1.36 9.13 -18.76
CA TYR A 52 -1.08 7.72 -18.64
C TYR A 52 -2.15 6.99 -17.82
N LEU A 53 -2.67 5.92 -18.40
CA LEU A 53 -3.53 4.93 -17.73
C LEU A 53 -2.93 3.56 -18.04
N GLY A 54 -2.65 2.78 -17.02
CA GLY A 54 -2.02 1.47 -17.21
C GLY A 54 -1.28 0.96 -15.99
N THR A 55 -0.32 0.09 -16.26
CA THR A 55 0.53 -0.51 -15.23
C THR A 55 1.78 0.34 -14.98
N ALA A 56 2.15 0.48 -13.72
CA ALA A 56 3.38 1.12 -13.29
C ALA A 56 4.03 0.34 -12.15
N TRP A 57 5.34 0.44 -12.05
CA TRP A 57 6.15 -0.25 -11.05
C TRP A 57 6.87 0.75 -10.16
N TYR A 58 6.87 0.46 -8.86
CA TYR A 58 7.56 1.20 -7.81
C TYR A 58 8.56 0.29 -7.13
N GLU A 59 9.74 0.80 -6.82
CA GLU A 59 10.70 0.05 -6.02
C GLU A 59 11.33 0.94 -4.95
N ARG A 60 11.58 0.37 -3.78
CA ARG A 60 12.33 1.01 -2.72
C ARG A 60 13.15 0.00 -1.94
N THR A 61 14.44 0.29 -1.77
CA THR A 61 15.28 -0.41 -0.80
C THR A 61 15.13 0.24 0.57
N LEU A 62 14.98 -0.58 1.59
CA LEU A 62 14.98 -0.17 2.99
C LEU A 62 15.91 -1.04 3.80
N ASN A 63 16.54 -0.45 4.83
CA ASN A 63 17.42 -1.16 5.73
C ASN A 63 16.73 -1.34 7.08
N LEU A 64 16.61 -2.59 7.54
CA LEU A 64 16.05 -2.96 8.82
C LEU A 64 17.15 -3.46 9.77
N ASP A 65 17.24 -2.87 10.94
CA ASP A 65 18.14 -3.35 11.98
C ASP A 65 17.57 -4.55 12.76
N ASP A 66 18.40 -5.24 13.51
CA ASP A 66 18.03 -6.44 14.28
C ASP A 66 16.84 -6.20 15.24
N SER A 67 16.60 -4.96 15.63
CA SER A 67 15.49 -4.64 16.55
C SER A 67 14.10 -4.92 15.98
N TRP A 68 13.96 -5.00 14.65
CA TRP A 68 12.70 -5.36 13.98
C TRP A 68 12.36 -6.85 14.08
N PHE A 69 13.34 -7.68 14.47
CA PHE A 69 13.25 -9.15 14.47
C PHE A 69 13.35 -9.74 15.88
N ALA A 70 12.98 -8.99 16.92
CA ALA A 70 12.91 -9.52 18.27
C ALA A 70 11.85 -10.65 18.34
N GLU A 71 12.05 -11.59 19.26
CA GLU A 71 11.14 -12.74 19.42
C GLU A 71 9.67 -12.29 19.58
N GLY A 72 8.79 -12.82 18.75
CA GLY A 72 7.38 -12.49 18.73
C GLY A 72 7.03 -11.14 18.10
N GLU A 73 7.98 -10.44 17.49
CA GLU A 73 7.70 -9.25 16.69
C GLU A 73 7.28 -9.63 15.27
N GLN A 74 6.35 -8.87 14.71
CA GLN A 74 5.86 -8.98 13.34
C GLN A 74 6.03 -7.65 12.62
N VAL A 75 6.33 -7.70 11.34
CA VAL A 75 6.54 -6.52 10.48
C VAL A 75 5.38 -6.39 9.51
N PHE A 76 4.69 -5.27 9.55
CA PHE A 76 3.59 -4.94 8.64
C PHE A 76 3.98 -3.77 7.75
N LEU A 77 3.77 -3.94 6.44
CA LEU A 77 3.84 -2.85 5.47
C LEU A 77 2.43 -2.33 5.23
N LYS A 78 2.24 -1.03 5.49
CA LYS A 78 0.93 -0.37 5.41
C LYS A 78 0.93 0.70 4.34
N PHE A 79 -0.18 0.72 3.59
CA PHE A 79 -0.50 1.74 2.61
C PHE A 79 -1.78 2.46 3.05
N GLY A 80 -1.76 3.78 3.04
CA GLY A 80 -2.95 4.57 3.30
C GLY A 80 -3.99 4.43 2.18
N ALA A 81 -3.53 4.42 0.93
CA ALA A 81 -4.29 4.04 -0.26
C ALA A 81 -3.37 3.93 -1.49
N VAL A 82 -3.74 3.03 -2.40
CA VAL A 82 -3.14 2.87 -3.73
C VAL A 82 -4.29 2.74 -4.72
N ASP A 83 -4.37 3.56 -5.74
CA ASP A 83 -5.42 3.49 -6.75
C ASP A 83 -4.91 2.73 -7.97
N TRP A 84 -5.52 1.62 -8.38
CA TRP A 84 -6.63 0.98 -7.65
C TRP A 84 -6.36 -0.50 -7.36
N PHE A 85 -5.58 -1.22 -8.19
CA PHE A 85 -5.13 -2.59 -7.98
C PHE A 85 -3.62 -2.62 -7.83
N CYS A 86 -3.11 -3.38 -6.87
CA CYS A 86 -1.67 -3.54 -6.75
C CYS A 86 -1.26 -4.94 -6.30
N THR A 87 -0.06 -5.34 -6.72
CA THR A 87 0.63 -6.56 -6.30
C THR A 87 1.92 -6.17 -5.56
N LEU A 88 2.08 -6.69 -4.35
CA LEU A 88 3.28 -6.47 -3.55
C LEU A 88 4.26 -7.64 -3.68
N TYR A 89 5.52 -7.29 -3.92
CA TYR A 89 6.68 -8.18 -3.85
C TYR A 89 7.66 -7.67 -2.80
N VAL A 90 8.26 -8.58 -2.06
CA VAL A 90 9.33 -8.28 -1.10
C VAL A 90 10.49 -9.24 -1.36
N ASN A 91 11.68 -8.69 -1.61
CA ASN A 91 12.88 -9.44 -1.93
C ASN A 91 12.69 -10.43 -3.11
N GLY A 92 11.87 -10.06 -4.09
CA GLY A 92 11.57 -10.87 -5.27
C GLY A 92 10.44 -11.89 -5.07
N GLU A 93 9.86 -12.02 -3.88
CA GLU A 93 8.76 -12.93 -3.59
C GLU A 93 7.43 -12.20 -3.54
N LYS A 94 6.39 -12.74 -4.22
CA LYS A 94 5.03 -12.21 -4.16
C LYS A 94 4.44 -12.41 -2.76
N VAL A 95 4.00 -11.30 -2.15
CA VAL A 95 3.35 -11.29 -0.82
C VAL A 95 1.84 -11.36 -0.95
N GLY A 96 1.26 -10.58 -1.88
CA GLY A 96 -0.19 -10.54 -2.07
C GLY A 96 -0.65 -9.39 -2.95
N ASP A 97 -1.96 -9.32 -3.12
CA ASP A 97 -2.64 -8.32 -3.94
C ASP A 97 -3.61 -7.50 -3.11
N HIS A 98 -3.91 -6.29 -3.56
CA HIS A 98 -4.97 -5.45 -3.01
C HIS A 98 -5.76 -4.79 -4.13
N GLU A 99 -7.08 -4.69 -3.93
CA GLU A 99 -8.02 -4.04 -4.83
C GLU A 99 -8.82 -2.97 -4.08
N GLY A 100 -8.85 -1.77 -4.62
CA GLY A 100 -9.61 -0.64 -4.08
C GLY A 100 -8.74 0.58 -3.77
N GLY A 101 -9.05 1.72 -4.42
CA GLY A 101 -8.21 2.92 -4.43
C GLY A 101 -8.30 3.84 -3.21
N TYR A 102 -9.21 3.59 -2.24
CA TYR A 102 -9.59 4.61 -1.25
C TYR A 102 -9.44 4.19 0.21
N THR A 103 -9.16 2.93 0.47
CA THR A 103 -9.11 2.39 1.82
C THR A 103 -7.68 1.99 2.19
N PRO A 104 -7.27 2.18 3.46
CA PRO A 104 -5.99 1.67 3.92
C PRO A 104 -5.99 0.15 3.97
N PHE A 105 -4.82 -0.42 3.69
CA PHE A 105 -4.58 -1.85 3.76
C PHE A 105 -3.16 -2.15 4.24
N GLU A 106 -2.92 -3.39 4.60
CA GLU A 106 -1.62 -3.84 5.11
C GLU A 106 -1.30 -5.27 4.68
N PHE A 107 0.00 -5.54 4.58
CA PHE A 107 0.54 -6.88 4.41
C PHE A 107 1.44 -7.24 5.59
N ASN A 108 1.30 -8.43 6.15
CA ASN A 108 2.29 -8.98 7.05
C ASN A 108 3.47 -9.48 6.21
N ILE A 109 4.61 -8.83 6.34
CA ILE A 109 5.81 -9.13 5.57
C ILE A 109 6.90 -9.80 6.41
N THR A 110 6.59 -10.25 7.61
CA THR A 110 7.54 -10.81 8.58
C THR A 110 8.43 -11.89 7.98
N ASP A 111 7.83 -12.82 7.23
CA ASP A 111 8.54 -13.97 6.64
C ASP A 111 9.33 -13.62 5.37
N TYR A 112 9.17 -12.40 4.84
CA TYR A 112 9.76 -11.93 3.59
C TYR A 112 10.95 -10.98 3.82
N VAL A 113 11.12 -10.44 5.02
CA VAL A 113 12.17 -9.46 5.34
C VAL A 113 13.25 -10.04 6.26
N GLN A 114 14.41 -9.41 6.21
CA GLN A 114 15.58 -9.80 7.02
C GLN A 114 16.30 -8.55 7.56
N ALA A 115 17.19 -8.75 8.52
CA ALA A 115 18.09 -7.68 8.95
C ALA A 115 19.03 -7.27 7.80
N GLY A 116 19.22 -5.97 7.65
CA GLY A 116 19.94 -5.38 6.52
C GLY A 116 19.01 -4.86 5.44
N ASP A 117 19.47 -4.89 4.20
CA ASP A 117 18.74 -4.34 3.06
C ASP A 117 17.64 -5.29 2.60
N ASN A 118 16.47 -4.70 2.36
CA ASN A 118 15.29 -5.37 1.81
C ASN A 118 14.74 -4.53 0.66
N LYS A 119 14.26 -5.18 -0.37
CA LYS A 119 13.66 -4.58 -1.54
C LYS A 119 12.15 -4.72 -1.47
N ILE A 120 11.44 -3.61 -1.54
CA ILE A 120 9.98 -3.54 -1.67
C ILE A 120 9.67 -3.14 -3.10
N THR A 121 8.91 -3.97 -3.81
CA THR A 121 8.46 -3.67 -5.17
C THR A 121 6.94 -3.76 -5.23
N LEU A 122 6.31 -2.76 -5.82
CA LEU A 122 4.86 -2.68 -5.98
C LEU A 122 4.54 -2.48 -7.46
N GLU A 123 3.84 -3.44 -8.04
CA GLU A 123 3.13 -3.26 -9.29
C GLU A 123 1.79 -2.60 -9.01
N VAL A 124 1.43 -1.57 -9.78
CA VAL A 124 0.14 -0.90 -9.68
C VAL A 124 -0.51 -0.89 -11.06
N ASN A 125 -1.76 -1.31 -11.13
CA ASN A 125 -2.58 -1.18 -12.33
C ASN A 125 -3.68 -0.15 -12.08
N ASP A 126 -3.72 0.88 -12.94
CA ASP A 126 -4.80 1.85 -13.00
C ASP A 126 -5.18 2.12 -14.46
N GLU A 127 -5.80 1.14 -15.09
CA GLU A 127 -6.36 1.24 -16.45
C GLU A 127 -7.79 1.77 -16.46
N ALA A 128 -8.40 1.85 -15.31
CA ALA A 128 -9.79 2.14 -15.19
C ALA A 128 -10.08 3.63 -15.40
N SER A 129 -11.09 3.92 -16.21
CA SER A 129 -11.61 5.28 -16.44
C SER A 129 -13.13 5.25 -16.46
N TYR A 130 -13.76 6.31 -15.94
CA TYR A 130 -15.21 6.46 -15.98
C TYR A 130 -15.75 6.29 -17.41
N GLY A 131 -16.76 5.44 -17.56
CA GLY A 131 -17.39 5.16 -18.87
C GLY A 131 -16.73 4.05 -19.67
N LYS A 132 -15.68 3.40 -19.18
CA LYS A 132 -15.25 2.11 -19.68
C LYS A 132 -16.06 1.00 -19.00
N ASP A 133 -16.71 0.15 -19.81
CA ASP A 133 -17.65 -0.87 -19.32
C ASP A 133 -17.01 -1.93 -18.38
N GLU A 134 -15.71 -2.01 -18.36
CA GLU A 134 -14.96 -3.09 -17.70
C GLU A 134 -14.81 -2.91 -16.16
N TYR A 135 -14.75 -1.64 -15.67
CA TYR A 135 -14.52 -1.35 -14.25
C TYR A 135 -15.36 -0.18 -13.68
N PRO A 136 -16.67 -0.06 -13.96
CA PRO A 136 -17.42 1.17 -13.66
C PRO A 136 -17.60 1.45 -12.16
N ALA A 137 -17.48 0.43 -11.31
CA ALA A 137 -17.70 0.56 -9.87
C ALA A 137 -16.44 0.96 -9.10
N LEU A 138 -15.25 0.72 -9.64
CA LEU A 138 -13.95 0.84 -8.94
C LEU A 138 -13.29 2.20 -9.17
N VAL A 139 -13.61 2.84 -10.29
CA VAL A 139 -12.98 4.12 -10.70
C VAL A 139 -13.68 5.34 -10.10
N GLY A 140 -14.86 5.18 -9.60
CA GLY A 140 -15.67 6.31 -9.15
C GLY A 140 -15.97 7.29 -10.31
N LYS A 141 -15.71 8.58 -10.09
CA LYS A 141 -15.95 9.65 -11.06
C LYS A 141 -14.66 10.17 -11.71
N GLN A 142 -13.59 9.40 -11.71
CA GLN A 142 -12.32 9.79 -12.29
C GLN A 142 -12.32 9.65 -13.82
N GLY A 143 -11.59 10.52 -14.49
CA GLY A 143 -11.35 10.49 -15.93
C GLY A 143 -12.05 11.57 -16.72
N HIS A 144 -11.55 11.82 -17.92
CA HIS A 144 -12.01 12.90 -18.81
C HIS A 144 -13.47 12.78 -19.22
N ASN A 145 -14.03 11.57 -19.21
CA ASN A 145 -15.42 11.30 -19.57
C ASN A 145 -16.36 11.32 -18.35
N ALA A 146 -15.85 11.54 -17.16
CA ALA A 146 -16.69 11.62 -15.97
C ALA A 146 -17.59 12.87 -16.04
N PRO A 147 -18.88 12.78 -15.65
CA PRO A 147 -19.80 13.91 -15.70
C PRO A 147 -19.34 15.15 -14.93
N CYS A 148 -18.46 14.98 -13.96
CA CYS A 148 -17.94 16.05 -13.11
C CYS A 148 -16.49 16.43 -13.45
N GLY A 149 -15.83 15.77 -14.40
CA GLY A 149 -14.50 16.11 -14.87
C GLY A 149 -13.39 15.99 -13.82
N TYR A 150 -13.44 15.00 -12.93
CA TYR A 150 -12.37 14.74 -11.98
C TYR A 150 -11.13 14.19 -12.70
N THR A 151 -9.96 14.65 -12.28
CA THR A 151 -8.69 14.08 -12.72
C THR A 151 -8.49 12.69 -12.13
N HIS A 152 -7.67 11.88 -12.80
CA HIS A 152 -7.20 10.63 -12.23
C HIS A 152 -6.32 10.88 -11.01
N THR A 153 -6.31 9.90 -10.12
CA THR A 153 -5.45 9.85 -8.94
C THR A 153 -4.89 8.44 -8.89
N SER A 154 -3.77 8.21 -9.54
CA SER A 154 -3.27 6.87 -9.80
C SER A 154 -2.02 6.55 -8.97
N GLY A 155 -1.87 5.28 -8.60
CA GLY A 155 -0.73 4.81 -7.86
C GLY A 155 -0.80 5.06 -6.36
N ILE A 156 0.36 5.17 -5.71
CA ILE A 156 0.46 5.41 -4.27
C ILE A 156 0.17 6.88 -3.96
N TRP A 157 -1.03 7.19 -3.46
CA TRP A 157 -1.43 8.57 -3.17
C TRP A 157 -1.63 8.90 -1.68
N GLN A 158 -1.43 7.90 -0.81
CA GLN A 158 -1.44 8.04 0.64
C GLN A 158 -0.16 7.48 1.24
N THR A 159 0.14 7.87 2.49
CA THR A 159 1.36 7.49 3.21
C THR A 159 1.62 5.98 3.20
N VAL A 160 2.89 5.63 3.00
CA VAL A 160 3.41 4.26 3.16
C VAL A 160 4.30 4.21 4.39
N TYR A 161 4.16 3.17 5.21
CA TYR A 161 4.99 2.99 6.39
C TYR A 161 5.08 1.53 6.85
N LEU A 162 6.14 1.23 7.59
CA LEU A 162 6.26 -0.02 8.34
C LEU A 162 5.78 0.16 9.76
N GLU A 163 5.15 -0.87 10.28
CA GLU A 163 4.76 -1.00 11.67
C GLU A 163 5.24 -2.34 12.24
N GLY A 164 6.02 -2.29 13.32
CA GLY A 164 6.37 -3.48 14.11
C GLY A 164 5.37 -3.68 15.23
N ARG A 165 4.77 -4.87 15.30
CA ARG A 165 3.79 -5.27 16.32
C ARG A 165 4.26 -6.53 17.01
N SER A 166 3.88 -6.71 18.29
CA SER A 166 4.02 -8.01 18.94
C SER A 166 3.05 -9.02 18.31
N SER A 167 3.31 -10.31 18.50
CA SER A 167 2.42 -11.38 18.04
C SER A 167 1.01 -11.32 18.66
N THR A 168 0.83 -10.51 19.70
CA THR A 168 -0.49 -10.21 20.27
C THR A 168 -0.69 -8.70 20.22
N TYR A 169 -1.67 -8.26 19.44
CA TYR A 169 -1.95 -6.84 19.25
C TYR A 169 -3.45 -6.55 19.10
N MET A 170 -3.81 -5.31 19.37
CA MET A 170 -5.17 -4.82 19.13
C MET A 170 -5.30 -4.45 17.64
N ASP A 171 -6.13 -5.21 16.93
CA ASP A 171 -6.39 -5.03 15.51
C ASP A 171 -7.46 -3.93 15.27
N TYR A 172 -8.45 -3.90 16.16
CA TYR A 172 -9.57 -2.99 16.04
C TYR A 172 -10.08 -2.57 17.41
N ALA A 173 -10.44 -1.31 17.53
CA ALA A 173 -11.11 -0.74 18.71
C ALA A 173 -12.17 0.26 18.24
N HIS A 174 -13.42 0.05 18.66
CA HIS A 174 -14.51 0.95 18.39
C HIS A 174 -15.22 1.33 19.70
N ALA A 175 -15.40 2.64 19.92
CA ALA A 175 -16.07 3.16 21.09
C ALA A 175 -17.47 3.63 20.71
N ASN A 176 -18.50 3.06 21.36
CA ASN A 176 -19.90 3.42 21.18
C ASN A 176 -20.38 4.17 22.43
N PRO A 177 -20.40 5.51 22.43
CA PRO A 177 -20.86 6.29 23.57
C PRO A 177 -22.40 6.27 23.67
N ASP A 178 -22.90 6.10 24.90
CA ASP A 178 -24.30 6.27 25.26
C ASP A 178 -24.40 7.45 26.25
N ILE A 179 -24.80 8.59 25.75
CA ILE A 179 -24.84 9.84 26.52
C ILE A 179 -26.00 9.86 27.54
N ASP A 180 -27.07 9.10 27.26
CA ASP A 180 -28.24 9.06 28.13
C ASP A 180 -27.96 8.25 29.42
N ASN A 181 -27.15 7.21 29.29
CA ASN A 181 -26.74 6.36 30.42
C ASN A 181 -25.34 6.66 30.94
N SER A 182 -24.64 7.65 30.38
CA SER A 182 -23.26 8.01 30.72
C SER A 182 -22.29 6.82 30.69
N THR A 183 -22.41 6.00 29.66
CA THR A 183 -21.60 4.80 29.45
C THR A 183 -20.93 4.82 28.08
N VAL A 184 -19.85 4.02 27.94
CA VAL A 184 -19.20 3.74 26.66
C VAL A 184 -19.02 2.23 26.54
N GLN A 185 -19.52 1.65 25.45
CA GLN A 185 -19.23 0.29 25.07
C GLN A 185 -18.02 0.27 24.12
N PHE A 186 -17.07 -0.61 24.38
CA PHE A 186 -15.94 -0.85 23.48
C PHE A 186 -16.09 -2.20 22.80
N ASP A 187 -16.03 -2.19 21.46
CA ASP A 187 -15.92 -3.38 20.65
C ASP A 187 -14.45 -3.51 20.26
N LEU A 188 -13.79 -4.59 20.71
CA LEU A 188 -12.35 -4.79 20.56
C LEU A 188 -12.08 -6.08 19.82
N LYS A 189 -11.13 -6.05 18.87
CA LYS A 189 -10.60 -7.23 18.21
C LYS A 189 -9.11 -7.33 18.51
N VAL A 190 -8.71 -8.43 19.14
CA VAL A 190 -7.33 -8.74 19.45
C VAL A 190 -6.89 -9.91 18.59
N GLN A 191 -5.76 -9.76 17.92
CA GLN A 191 -5.06 -10.85 17.22
C GLN A 191 -4.01 -11.44 18.14
N SER A 192 -3.86 -12.75 18.12
CA SER A 192 -2.83 -13.46 18.89
C SER A 192 -2.45 -14.77 18.20
N ASP A 193 -1.17 -15.11 18.25
CA ASP A 193 -0.61 -16.39 17.78
C ASP A 193 -0.86 -17.56 18.75
N ALA A 194 -1.36 -17.29 19.96
CA ALA A 194 -1.66 -18.27 20.98
C ALA A 194 -2.84 -17.85 21.87
N ASP A 195 -3.45 -18.83 22.54
CA ASP A 195 -4.46 -18.57 23.57
C ASP A 195 -3.81 -17.85 24.77
N LYS A 196 -4.13 -16.57 24.91
CA LYS A 196 -3.61 -15.70 26.00
C LYS A 196 -4.75 -14.97 26.69
N ALA A 197 -4.62 -14.78 27.98
CA ALA A 197 -5.44 -13.79 28.71
C ALA A 197 -4.91 -12.39 28.37
N VAL A 198 -5.77 -11.52 27.87
CA VAL A 198 -5.46 -10.11 27.62
C VAL A 198 -6.26 -9.24 28.58
N THR A 199 -5.62 -8.19 29.12
CA THR A 199 -6.29 -7.17 29.90
C THR A 199 -6.36 -5.91 29.04
N VAL A 200 -7.54 -5.36 28.88
CA VAL A 200 -7.81 -4.15 28.10
C VAL A 200 -8.27 -3.02 29.03
#